data_3d31d28fe959f29c1c0209576913d912
#
_entry.id   3d31d28fe959f29c1c0209576913d912
#
_cell.length_a   1.000
_cell.length_b   1.000
_cell.length_c   1.000
_cell.angle_alpha   90.00
_cell.angle_beta   90.00
_cell.angle_gamma   90.00
#
_symmetry.space_group_name_H-M   'P 1'
#
loop_
_entity.id
_entity.type
_entity.pdbx_description
1 polymer ?
#
loop_
_entity_poly.entity_id
_entity_poly.type
_entity_poly.pdbx_seq_one_letter_code
_entity_poly.pdbx_strand_id
1 'polypeptide(L)'
;MTLLGGGAAVAATTASASPAHPSAPLTLNRINLKGFVVNAKYTLGTNTGNTFQQVYGSGTVLGTPIAGPNVGVKFPTEDYVAVPISNNQIYITWQDPKTHAIVDVFVMNLQAHTVYDYAPGSTKPESAGYITIVKWPKHGF
;
A
#
# COMPACT_ATOMS: atom_id res chain seq x y z
N MET A 1 -20.20 7.44 -75.32
CA MET A 1 -19.55 6.40 -74.49
C MET A 1 -18.67 7.10 -73.48
N THR A 2 -19.19 7.30 -72.26
CA THR A 2 -18.56 8.15 -71.23
C THR A 2 -18.13 7.24 -70.13
N LEU A 3 -16.79 7.13 -69.87
CA LEU A 3 -16.23 6.41 -68.75
C LEU A 3 -16.15 7.37 -67.52
N LEU A 4 -16.87 7.01 -66.47
CA LEU A 4 -16.75 7.63 -65.14
C LEU A 4 -15.66 6.92 -64.44
N GLY A 5 -14.52 7.63 -64.11
CA GLY A 5 -13.47 7.21 -63.23
C GLY A 5 -13.85 7.52 -61.79
N GLY A 6 -14.15 6.47 -61.00
CA GLY A 6 -14.34 6.61 -59.55
C GLY A 6 -12.99 6.66 -58.84
N GLY A 7 -12.65 7.82 -58.30
CA GLY A 7 -11.51 7.97 -57.38
C GLY A 7 -11.89 7.52 -55.97
N ALA A 8 -11.25 6.46 -55.47
CA ALA A 8 -11.36 6.06 -54.09
C ALA A 8 -10.48 6.97 -53.21
N ALA A 9 -11.11 7.75 -52.35
CA ALA A 9 -10.40 8.53 -51.35
C ALA A 9 -9.95 7.59 -50.21
N VAL A 10 -8.63 7.43 -50.04
CA VAL A 10 -8.04 6.73 -48.91
C VAL A 10 -8.06 7.69 -47.74
N ALA A 11 -8.88 7.40 -46.75
CA ALA A 11 -8.85 8.14 -45.49
C ALA A 11 -7.58 7.79 -44.71
N ALA A 12 -6.69 8.76 -44.56
CA ALA A 12 -5.51 8.62 -43.67
C ALA A 12 -5.98 8.65 -42.23
N THR A 13 -5.90 7.51 -41.53
CA THR A 13 -6.05 7.44 -40.10
C THR A 13 -4.84 8.08 -39.41
N THR A 14 -5.02 9.25 -38.84
CA THR A 14 -4.01 9.87 -37.98
C THR A 14 -3.91 9.04 -36.69
N ALA A 15 -2.80 8.35 -36.52
CA ALA A 15 -2.48 7.69 -35.25
C ALA A 15 -2.38 8.76 -34.15
N SER A 16 -3.24 8.66 -33.13
CA SER A 16 -3.16 9.52 -31.95
C SER A 16 -1.84 9.24 -31.22
N ALA A 17 -0.99 10.26 -31.08
CA ALA A 17 0.24 10.13 -30.31
C ALA A 17 -0.11 9.81 -28.85
N SER A 18 0.50 8.75 -28.28
CA SER A 18 0.40 8.46 -26.86
C SER A 18 0.86 9.68 -26.05
N PRO A 19 0.15 10.04 -24.96
CA PRO A 19 0.58 11.15 -24.12
C PRO A 19 2.01 10.89 -23.62
N ALA A 20 2.89 11.87 -23.81
CA ALA A 20 4.26 11.79 -23.33
C ALA A 20 4.25 11.62 -21.81
N HIS A 21 4.93 10.61 -21.28
CA HIS A 21 5.17 10.49 -19.85
C HIS A 21 5.97 11.71 -19.37
N PRO A 22 5.63 12.29 -18.20
CA PRO A 22 6.41 13.39 -17.65
C PRO A 22 7.86 12.94 -17.46
N SER A 23 8.79 13.72 -18.01
CA SER A 23 10.23 13.43 -17.98
C SER A 23 10.91 13.76 -16.64
N ALA A 24 10.17 14.26 -15.64
CA ALA A 24 10.69 14.52 -14.33
C ALA A 24 10.89 13.21 -13.55
N PRO A 25 12.04 13.03 -12.87
CA PRO A 25 12.28 11.84 -12.06
C PRO A 25 11.23 11.74 -10.94
N LEU A 26 10.63 10.56 -10.77
CA LEU A 26 9.74 10.28 -9.65
C LEU A 26 10.55 10.29 -8.35
N THR A 27 10.20 11.16 -7.44
CA THR A 27 10.80 11.22 -6.10
C THR A 27 9.85 10.62 -5.09
N LEU A 28 10.29 9.57 -4.38
CA LEU A 28 9.53 8.98 -3.28
C LEU A 28 9.75 9.82 -2.01
N ASN A 29 8.74 10.55 -1.59
CA ASN A 29 8.78 11.29 -0.33
C ASN A 29 8.45 10.33 0.83
N ARG A 30 9.49 9.90 1.56
CA ARG A 30 9.30 9.10 2.77
C ARG A 30 8.72 9.95 3.89
N ILE A 31 7.78 9.39 4.63
CA ILE A 31 7.18 10.02 5.81
C ILE A 31 7.56 9.26 7.08
N ASN A 32 7.61 10.00 8.19
CA ASN A 32 7.87 9.43 9.51
C ASN A 32 6.54 9.27 10.25
N LEU A 33 6.18 8.02 10.54
CA LEU A 33 4.94 7.68 11.25
C LEU A 33 5.08 7.71 12.78
N LYS A 34 6.15 8.28 13.34
CA LYS A 34 6.40 8.31 14.79
C LYS A 34 5.18 8.77 15.58
N GLY A 35 4.70 7.91 16.45
CA GLY A 35 3.55 8.15 17.31
C GLY A 35 2.21 7.76 16.67
N PHE A 36 2.18 7.30 15.42
CA PHE A 36 1.01 6.71 14.83
C PHE A 36 0.69 5.37 15.50
N VAL A 37 -0.56 5.18 15.89
CA VAL A 37 -1.06 3.92 16.44
C VAL A 37 -2.36 3.57 15.73
N VAL A 38 -2.41 2.38 15.17
CA VAL A 38 -3.55 1.88 14.41
C VAL A 38 -3.87 0.43 14.78
N ASN A 39 -5.14 0.10 14.88
CA ASN A 39 -5.62 -1.28 14.99
C ASN A 39 -6.10 -1.74 13.63
N ALA A 40 -5.50 -2.82 13.11
CA ALA A 40 -5.89 -3.47 11.86
C ALA A 40 -6.66 -4.76 12.17
N LYS A 41 -7.96 -4.77 11.87
CA LYS A 41 -8.85 -5.93 12.02
C LYS A 41 -9.01 -6.62 10.66
N TYR A 42 -8.52 -7.82 10.53
CA TYR A 42 -8.58 -8.59 9.29
C TYR A 42 -9.86 -9.40 9.17
N THR A 43 -10.51 -9.28 8.03
CA THR A 43 -11.76 -9.99 7.71
C THR A 43 -11.62 -10.94 6.52
N LEU A 44 -10.53 -10.81 5.76
CA LEU A 44 -10.21 -11.64 4.61
C LEU A 44 -8.74 -12.07 4.65
N GLY A 45 -8.46 -13.24 4.08
CA GLY A 45 -7.12 -13.77 3.91
C GLY A 45 -6.57 -14.51 5.14
N THR A 46 -5.25 -14.66 5.19
CA THR A 46 -4.55 -15.45 6.21
C THR A 46 -4.74 -14.94 7.63
N ASN A 47 -4.84 -13.62 7.79
CA ASN A 47 -4.99 -13.00 9.10
C ASN A 47 -6.46 -12.87 9.56
N THR A 48 -7.40 -13.48 8.85
CA THR A 48 -8.84 -13.42 9.18
C THR A 48 -9.11 -13.73 10.65
N GLY A 49 -9.90 -12.87 11.29
CA GLY A 49 -10.28 -12.98 12.71
C GLY A 49 -9.28 -12.35 13.68
N ASN A 50 -8.08 -12.01 13.23
CA ASN A 50 -7.10 -11.30 14.06
C ASN A 50 -7.30 -9.78 14.01
N THR A 51 -6.95 -9.13 15.11
CA THR A 51 -6.74 -7.69 15.17
C THR A 51 -5.35 -7.42 15.71
N PHE A 52 -4.56 -6.68 14.95
CA PHE A 52 -3.21 -6.26 15.35
C PHE A 52 -3.20 -4.77 15.66
N GLN A 53 -2.62 -4.42 16.80
CA GLN A 53 -2.24 -3.04 17.05
C GLN A 53 -0.83 -2.81 16.50
N GLN A 54 -0.69 -1.81 15.66
CA GLN A 54 0.58 -1.38 15.08
C GLN A 54 1.00 -0.06 15.73
N VAL A 55 2.17 -0.06 16.37
CA VAL A 55 2.73 1.13 17.04
C VAL A 55 3.98 1.55 16.31
N TYR A 56 3.96 2.73 15.71
CA TYR A 56 5.05 3.27 14.92
C TYR A 56 5.97 4.16 15.76
N GLY A 57 7.24 3.82 15.80
CA GLY A 57 8.35 4.60 16.35
C GLY A 57 9.04 5.46 15.31
N SER A 58 10.27 5.88 15.59
CA SER A 58 11.12 6.58 14.61
C SER A 58 11.84 5.55 13.74
N GLY A 59 11.26 5.19 12.60
CA GLY A 59 11.78 4.17 11.68
C GLY A 59 11.49 2.73 12.08
N THR A 60 10.86 2.49 13.23
CA THR A 60 10.54 1.15 13.72
C THR A 60 9.05 0.97 13.96
N VAL A 61 8.57 -0.26 13.88
CA VAL A 61 7.17 -0.61 14.14
C VAL A 61 7.09 -1.90 14.95
N LEU A 62 6.11 -1.97 15.86
CA LEU A 62 5.75 -3.18 16.58
C LEU A 62 4.29 -3.53 16.28
N GLY A 63 4.06 -4.71 15.71
CA GLY A 63 2.75 -5.32 15.58
C GLY A 63 2.44 -6.22 16.76
N THR A 64 1.32 -5.99 17.44
CA THR A 64 0.88 -6.82 18.58
C THR A 64 -0.52 -7.34 18.32
N PRO A 65 -0.75 -8.66 18.31
CA PRO A 65 -2.11 -9.20 18.22
C PRO A 65 -2.87 -8.89 19.52
N ILE A 66 -3.96 -8.13 19.38
CA ILE A 66 -4.80 -7.69 20.51
C ILE A 66 -6.14 -8.40 20.58
N ALA A 67 -6.55 -9.06 19.49
CA ALA A 67 -7.74 -9.93 19.45
C ALA A 67 -7.56 -11.01 18.39
N GLY A 68 -8.24 -12.14 18.58
CA GLY A 68 -8.27 -13.26 17.65
C GLY A 68 -7.29 -14.39 17.96
N PRO A 69 -7.12 -15.35 17.03
CA PRO A 69 -6.32 -16.56 17.25
C PRO A 69 -4.86 -16.34 17.63
N ASN A 70 -4.27 -15.22 17.20
CA ASN A 70 -2.84 -14.94 17.43
C ASN A 70 -2.55 -14.19 18.75
N VAL A 71 -3.55 -13.95 19.60
CA VAL A 71 -3.33 -13.30 20.91
C VAL A 71 -2.31 -14.08 21.73
N GLY A 72 -1.30 -13.38 22.24
CA GLY A 72 -0.17 -13.97 22.99
C GLY A 72 1.06 -14.30 22.13
N VAL A 73 0.94 -14.34 20.81
CA VAL A 73 2.10 -14.44 19.91
C VAL A 73 2.89 -13.14 19.97
N LYS A 74 4.21 -13.26 20.15
CA LYS A 74 5.13 -12.12 20.16
C LYS A 74 5.78 -12.00 18.79
N PHE A 75 5.63 -10.84 18.17
CA PHE A 75 6.33 -10.49 16.95
C PHE A 75 7.55 -9.60 17.27
N PRO A 76 8.60 -9.67 16.46
CA PRO A 76 9.74 -8.77 16.62
C PRO A 76 9.36 -7.33 16.30
N THR A 77 10.19 -6.39 16.76
CA THR A 77 10.16 -5.02 16.23
C THR A 77 10.83 -5.00 14.87
N GLU A 78 10.13 -4.46 13.87
CA GLU A 78 10.59 -4.35 12.49
C GLU A 78 10.99 -2.91 12.17
N ASP A 79 11.83 -2.73 11.16
CA ASP A 79 12.02 -1.43 10.53
C ASP A 79 10.87 -1.16 9.54
N TYR A 80 10.57 0.11 9.27
CA TYR A 80 9.58 0.42 8.24
C TYR A 80 10.03 1.54 7.30
N VAL A 81 9.47 1.51 6.10
CA VAL A 81 9.47 2.62 5.16
C VAL A 81 8.03 2.94 4.80
N ALA A 82 7.63 4.21 4.91
CA ALA A 82 6.29 4.66 4.56
C ALA A 82 6.35 5.76 3.49
N VAL A 83 5.46 5.67 2.50
CA VAL A 83 5.35 6.61 1.39
C VAL A 83 3.87 6.93 1.16
N PRO A 84 3.47 8.22 1.13
CA PRO A 84 2.13 8.58 0.71
C PRO A 84 1.98 8.33 -0.78
N ILE A 85 0.93 7.61 -1.19
CA ILE A 85 0.57 7.40 -2.59
C ILE A 85 -0.57 8.30 -3.04
N SER A 86 -1.29 8.87 -2.07
CA SER A 86 -2.27 9.95 -2.25
C SER A 86 -2.50 10.65 -0.92
N ASN A 87 -3.36 11.67 -0.89
CA ASN A 87 -3.68 12.41 0.34
C ASN A 87 -4.24 11.52 1.47
N ASN A 88 -4.83 10.36 1.12
CA ASN A 88 -5.50 9.49 2.08
C ASN A 88 -4.99 8.05 2.05
N GLN A 89 -3.93 7.77 1.29
CA GLN A 89 -3.38 6.43 1.16
C GLN A 89 -1.89 6.41 1.44
N ILE A 90 -1.47 5.44 2.24
CA ILE A 90 -0.07 5.23 2.61
C ILE A 90 0.33 3.82 2.22
N TYR A 91 1.46 3.72 1.53
CA TYR A 91 2.17 2.48 1.28
C TYR A 91 3.24 2.31 2.36
N ILE A 92 3.27 1.17 3.04
CA ILE A 92 4.21 0.88 4.11
C ILE A 92 4.83 -0.49 3.86
N THR A 93 6.14 -0.59 3.98
CA THR A 93 6.85 -1.87 4.06
C THR A 93 7.42 -2.06 5.44
N TRP A 94 7.26 -3.25 6.01
CA TRP A 94 8.01 -3.68 7.17
C TRP A 94 9.18 -4.54 6.73
N GLN A 95 10.31 -4.38 7.40
CA GLN A 95 11.57 -5.02 7.04
C GLN A 95 12.23 -5.62 8.28
N ASP A 96 12.76 -6.81 8.11
CA ASP A 96 13.63 -7.42 9.13
C ASP A 96 14.83 -6.50 9.38
N PRO A 97 15.09 -6.08 10.63
CA PRO A 97 16.13 -5.09 10.93
C PRO A 97 17.57 -5.60 10.70
N LYS A 98 17.76 -6.92 10.54
CA LYS A 98 19.08 -7.53 10.32
C LYS A 98 19.36 -7.75 8.85
N THR A 99 18.37 -8.25 8.12
CA THR A 99 18.53 -8.66 6.71
C THR A 99 18.00 -7.64 5.73
N HIS A 100 17.18 -6.67 6.19
CA HIS A 100 16.44 -5.70 5.39
C HIS A 100 15.46 -6.35 4.40
N ALA A 101 15.17 -7.65 4.57
CA ALA A 101 14.16 -8.33 3.80
C ALA A 101 12.77 -7.77 4.13
N ILE A 102 11.95 -7.57 3.11
CA ILE A 102 10.55 -7.16 3.30
C ILE A 102 9.79 -8.34 3.88
N VAL A 103 9.16 -8.14 5.05
CA VAL A 103 8.36 -9.14 5.75
C VAL A 103 6.86 -8.90 5.58
N ASP A 104 6.44 -7.63 5.48
CA ASP A 104 5.06 -7.24 5.20
C ASP A 104 5.00 -5.97 4.35
N VAL A 105 3.93 -5.89 3.57
CA VAL A 105 3.60 -4.72 2.73
C VAL A 105 2.17 -4.32 3.00
N PHE A 106 1.94 -3.07 3.38
CA PHE A 106 0.61 -2.55 3.67
C PHE A 106 0.23 -1.42 2.71
N VAL A 107 -1.03 -1.41 2.31
CA VAL A 107 -1.69 -0.23 1.77
C VAL A 107 -2.83 0.13 2.71
N MET A 108 -2.72 1.28 3.38
CA MET A 108 -3.77 1.80 4.25
C MET A 108 -4.49 2.96 3.58
N ASN A 109 -5.82 2.87 3.51
CA ASN A 109 -6.65 4.01 3.13
C ASN A 109 -7.23 4.63 4.40
N LEU A 110 -6.74 5.82 4.74
CA LEU A 110 -7.08 6.49 6.00
C LEU A 110 -8.50 7.08 5.99
N GLN A 111 -9.02 7.41 4.81
CA GLN A 111 -10.38 7.93 4.64
C GLN A 111 -11.41 6.80 4.63
N ALA A 112 -11.13 5.73 3.89
CA ALA A 112 -12.02 4.57 3.83
C ALA A 112 -11.87 3.63 5.04
N HIS A 113 -10.86 3.87 5.90
CA HIS A 113 -10.54 3.04 7.05
C HIS A 113 -10.30 1.56 6.67
N THR A 114 -9.59 1.32 5.59
CA THR A 114 -9.27 -0.02 5.10
C THR A 114 -7.78 -0.28 5.07
N VAL A 115 -7.42 -1.56 5.18
CA VAL A 115 -6.05 -2.04 5.03
C VAL A 115 -6.02 -3.24 4.10
N TYR A 116 -5.02 -3.25 3.24
CA TYR A 116 -4.57 -4.41 2.49
C TYR A 116 -3.15 -4.75 2.95
N ASP A 117 -2.87 -6.02 3.15
CA ASP A 117 -1.62 -6.56 3.69
C ASP A 117 -1.14 -7.71 2.80
N TYR A 118 0.16 -7.73 2.53
CA TYR A 118 0.83 -8.78 1.76
C TYR A 118 2.12 -9.19 2.46
N ALA A 119 2.18 -10.44 2.91
CA ALA A 119 3.34 -11.04 3.59
C ALA A 119 4.15 -11.94 2.62
N PRO A 120 5.26 -11.46 2.02
CA PRO A 120 5.96 -12.15 0.92
C PRO A 120 6.47 -13.56 1.24
N GLY A 121 6.65 -13.90 2.49
CA GLY A 121 7.14 -15.23 2.91
C GLY A 121 6.03 -16.25 3.16
N SER A 122 4.77 -15.87 3.07
CA SER A 122 3.62 -16.74 3.35
C SER A 122 3.15 -17.52 2.13
N THR A 123 2.64 -18.73 2.34
CA THR A 123 1.97 -19.52 1.29
C THR A 123 0.61 -18.94 0.87
N LYS A 124 0.01 -18.13 1.74
CA LYS A 124 -1.21 -17.34 1.48
C LYS A 124 -0.90 -15.92 1.93
N PRO A 125 -0.23 -15.11 1.10
CA PRO A 125 0.35 -13.86 1.56
C PRO A 125 -0.66 -12.73 1.80
N GLU A 126 -1.87 -12.82 1.24
CA GLU A 126 -2.81 -11.71 1.20
C GLU A 126 -3.75 -11.72 2.40
N SER A 127 -4.00 -10.53 2.92
CA SER A 127 -5.02 -10.25 3.93
C SER A 127 -5.62 -8.88 3.70
N ALA A 128 -6.87 -8.69 4.07
CA ALA A 128 -7.53 -7.39 4.00
C ALA A 128 -8.49 -7.20 5.16
N GLY A 129 -8.77 -5.94 5.48
CA GLY A 129 -9.66 -5.61 6.58
C GLY A 129 -9.85 -4.12 6.79
N TYR A 130 -10.14 -3.78 8.02
CA TYR A 130 -10.44 -2.41 8.43
C TYR A 130 -9.44 -1.90 9.45
N ILE A 131 -9.19 -0.59 9.43
CA ILE A 131 -8.35 0.07 10.42
C ILE A 131 -9.17 0.97 11.34
N THR A 132 -8.74 1.04 12.60
CA THR A 132 -9.17 2.06 13.55
C THR A 132 -7.94 2.85 13.96
N ILE A 133 -7.93 4.14 13.67
CA ILE A 133 -6.83 5.02 14.06
C ILE A 133 -6.99 5.34 15.54
N VAL A 134 -6.06 4.86 16.35
CA VAL A 134 -6.02 5.07 17.81
C VAL A 134 -5.32 6.38 18.13
N LYS A 135 -4.26 6.69 17.37
CA LYS A 135 -3.49 7.93 17.54
C LYS A 135 -2.86 8.35 16.22
N TRP A 136 -2.98 9.62 15.90
CA TRP A 136 -2.32 10.24 14.75
C TRP A 136 -0.84 10.51 15.02
N PRO A 137 0.04 10.52 14.00
CA PRO A 137 1.42 10.92 14.19
C PRO A 137 1.52 12.38 14.63
N LYS A 138 2.58 12.69 15.39
CA LYS A 138 2.74 14.03 15.99
C LYS A 138 2.89 15.17 14.97
N HIS A 139 3.36 14.88 13.78
CA HIS A 139 3.68 15.86 12.74
C HIS A 139 2.79 15.78 11.50
N GLY A 140 1.71 14.98 11.55
CA GLY A 140 0.86 14.71 10.39
C GLY A 140 1.56 13.83 9.35
N PHE A 141 0.93 13.71 8.20
CA PHE A 141 1.47 13.03 7.01
C PHE A 141 1.90 14.07 5.98
#